data_2daba3e6128ef7e9ef829545002c431c
#
_entry.id   2daba3e6128ef7e9ef829545002c431c
#
_cell.length_a   1.000
_cell.length_b   1.000
_cell.length_c   1.000
_cell.angle_alpha   90.00
_cell.angle_beta   90.00
_cell.angle_gamma   90.00
#
_symmetry.space_group_name_H-M   'P 1'
#
loop_
_entity.id
_entity.type
_entity.pdbx_description
1 polymer ?
#
loop_
_entity_poly.entity_id
_entity_poly.type
_entity_poly.pdbx_seq_one_letter_code
_entity_poly.pdbx_strand_id
1 'polypeptide(L)'
;MGIIALWATFSHAQERPTILAGHGTLSGSILPLWVAAEAKLFDKHGLQVRPIYLPRAAGRAALVSGDIQVYFSAGPPLVQMRLSGSDVAVTSCVVHKLTSKLMVIPSIQRVADLRGKMVAVANPGSASDFAAKLFIARQGMKAGQDLSITYSGSTSAAFAALVNGRVHGIFTTAPNDMQATAAGFKSLLELGDLNIPYAGNCTAVMRPSLAKQPARMRSFVAGITEAIAYISRRPTDAKGVLQKYTRVSDSAILQHTYASEIQYMEPVPHPPAEGVKTILEQLGVSGQPAETFTAEFIDNRFIKQLGDDGLLRQIYPGGIPSR
;
A
#
# COMPACT_ATOMS: atom_id res chain seq x y z
N MET A 1 1.86 -45.36 53.78
CA MET A 1 2.48 -45.08 52.46
C MET A 1 1.45 -44.30 51.63
N GLY A 2 1.62 -42.98 51.57
CA GLY A 2 0.75 -42.10 50.81
C GLY A 2 1.36 -41.84 49.44
N ILE A 3 0.61 -42.12 48.36
CA ILE A 3 1.01 -41.87 47.00
C ILE A 3 0.59 -40.43 46.68
N ILE A 4 1.58 -39.54 46.53
CA ILE A 4 1.37 -38.16 46.04
C ILE A 4 1.30 -38.24 44.52
N ALA A 5 0.08 -38.07 43.94
CA ALA A 5 -0.10 -37.95 42.52
C ALA A 5 0.31 -36.53 42.06
N LEU A 6 1.45 -36.41 41.40
CA LEU A 6 1.84 -35.18 40.69
C LEU A 6 0.94 -35.01 39.45
N TRP A 7 0.04 -34.06 39.50
CA TRP A 7 -0.67 -33.57 38.31
C TRP A 7 0.25 -32.66 37.53
N ALA A 8 0.85 -33.17 36.44
CA ALA A 8 1.55 -32.34 35.48
C ALA A 8 0.48 -31.55 34.67
N THR A 9 0.36 -30.27 34.98
CA THR A 9 -0.43 -29.33 34.15
C THR A 9 0.31 -29.10 32.83
N PHE A 10 -0.07 -29.82 31.77
CA PHE A 10 0.33 -29.48 30.41
C PHE A 10 -0.31 -28.13 30.06
N SER A 11 0.48 -27.06 30.16
CA SER A 11 0.13 -25.77 29.57
C SER A 11 0.06 -25.97 28.07
N HIS A 12 -1.13 -26.11 27.51
CA HIS A 12 -1.34 -26.03 26.07
C HIS A 12 -1.00 -24.58 25.69
N ALA A 13 0.18 -24.37 25.09
CA ALA A 13 0.48 -23.13 24.42
C ALA A 13 -0.61 -22.94 23.35
N GLN A 14 -1.55 -22.05 23.59
CA GLN A 14 -2.64 -21.76 22.68
C GLN A 14 -2.02 -21.30 21.36
N GLU A 15 -2.16 -22.11 20.31
CA GLU A 15 -1.64 -21.77 18.98
C GLU A 15 -2.19 -20.41 18.56
N ARG A 16 -1.27 -19.49 18.26
CA ARG A 16 -1.65 -18.15 17.83
C ARG A 16 -2.36 -18.23 16.48
N PRO A 17 -3.51 -17.58 16.33
CA PRO A 17 -4.20 -17.59 15.06
C PRO A 17 -3.32 -17.01 13.96
N THR A 18 -3.21 -17.73 12.84
CA THR A 18 -2.41 -17.31 11.69
C THR A 18 -3.28 -16.56 10.69
N ILE A 19 -2.78 -15.43 10.18
CA ILE A 19 -3.32 -14.68 9.04
C ILE A 19 -2.36 -14.81 7.87
N LEU A 20 -2.89 -15.20 6.71
CA LEU A 20 -2.21 -15.06 5.44
C LEU A 20 -2.53 -13.68 4.86
N ALA A 21 -1.50 -12.83 4.75
CA ALA A 21 -1.62 -11.47 4.25
C ALA A 21 -1.02 -11.35 2.84
N GLY A 22 -1.91 -11.32 1.83
CA GLY A 22 -1.51 -11.17 0.44
C GLY A 22 -1.06 -9.75 0.12
N HIS A 23 -0.10 -9.60 -0.80
CA HIS A 23 0.27 -8.31 -1.39
C HIS A 23 0.65 -8.46 -2.87
N GLY A 24 0.34 -7.46 -3.70
CA GLY A 24 0.43 -7.56 -5.15
C GLY A 24 1.68 -6.93 -5.78
N THR A 25 2.64 -6.45 -4.99
CA THR A 25 3.86 -5.81 -5.47
C THR A 25 5.04 -6.11 -4.54
N LEU A 26 6.27 -6.04 -5.09
CA LEU A 26 7.52 -6.13 -4.34
C LEU A 26 8.23 -4.76 -4.38
N SER A 27 7.59 -3.75 -3.80
CA SER A 27 8.11 -2.37 -3.71
C SER A 27 8.13 -1.89 -2.27
N GLY A 28 8.77 -0.76 -2.02
CA GLY A 28 8.84 -0.14 -0.70
C GLY A 28 7.49 0.12 -0.04
N SER A 29 6.44 0.24 -0.85
CA SER A 29 5.08 0.47 -0.37
C SER A 29 4.52 -0.64 0.54
N ILE A 30 5.12 -1.84 0.52
CA ILE A 30 4.72 -2.98 1.37
C ILE A 30 5.53 -3.02 2.68
N LEU A 31 6.49 -2.14 2.85
CA LEU A 31 7.40 -2.13 3.99
C LEU A 31 6.71 -2.27 5.36
N PRO A 32 5.60 -1.59 5.67
CA PRO A 32 4.94 -1.75 6.97
C PRO A 32 4.49 -3.18 7.25
N LEU A 33 3.95 -3.88 6.25
CA LEU A 33 3.54 -5.28 6.40
C LEU A 33 4.74 -6.20 6.64
N TRP A 34 5.82 -6.02 5.87
CA TRP A 34 7.03 -6.83 6.01
C TRP A 34 7.73 -6.60 7.34
N VAL A 35 7.87 -5.33 7.75
CA VAL A 35 8.49 -4.98 9.05
C VAL A 35 7.64 -5.51 10.20
N ALA A 36 6.32 -5.39 10.15
CA ALA A 36 5.45 -5.94 11.19
C ALA A 36 5.64 -7.45 11.38
N ALA A 37 5.83 -8.19 10.27
CA ALA A 37 6.09 -9.64 10.33
C ALA A 37 7.51 -9.96 10.80
N GLU A 38 8.55 -9.34 10.21
CA GLU A 38 9.96 -9.64 10.51
C GLU A 38 10.36 -9.23 11.93
N ALA A 39 9.89 -8.07 12.41
CA ALA A 39 10.12 -7.58 13.76
C ALA A 39 9.16 -8.20 14.79
N LYS A 40 8.34 -9.19 14.40
CA LYS A 40 7.38 -9.90 15.24
C LYS A 40 6.41 -8.97 15.97
N LEU A 41 6.05 -7.84 15.34
CA LEU A 41 5.14 -6.88 15.97
C LEU A 41 3.71 -7.42 16.05
N PHE A 42 3.29 -8.26 15.08
CA PHE A 42 2.02 -8.97 15.17
C PHE A 42 1.96 -9.95 16.35
N ASP A 43 3.10 -10.60 16.66
CA ASP A 43 3.21 -11.55 17.79
C ASP A 43 2.91 -10.89 19.13
N LYS A 44 3.29 -9.62 19.32
CA LYS A 44 2.98 -8.82 20.51
C LYS A 44 1.47 -8.67 20.73
N HIS A 45 0.70 -8.70 19.65
CA HIS A 45 -0.76 -8.61 19.67
C HIS A 45 -1.44 -9.98 19.57
N GLY A 46 -0.70 -11.08 19.84
CA GLY A 46 -1.23 -12.44 19.85
C GLY A 46 -1.61 -12.99 18.47
N LEU A 47 -1.04 -12.46 17.39
CA LEU A 47 -1.34 -12.83 16.02
C LEU A 47 -0.07 -13.28 15.29
N GLN A 48 -0.14 -14.38 14.54
CA GLN A 48 0.90 -14.76 13.60
C GLN A 48 0.48 -14.30 12.20
N VAL A 49 1.34 -13.57 11.48
CA VAL A 49 1.06 -13.11 10.13
C VAL A 49 2.15 -13.57 9.16
N ARG A 50 1.72 -14.12 8.03
CA ARG A 50 2.60 -14.55 6.94
C ARG A 50 2.32 -13.71 5.70
N PRO A 51 3.21 -12.77 5.33
CA PRO A 51 3.12 -12.06 4.05
C PRO A 51 3.29 -13.03 2.88
N ILE A 52 2.42 -12.93 1.88
CA ILE A 52 2.48 -13.77 0.66
C ILE A 52 2.38 -12.86 -0.56
N TYR A 53 3.38 -12.93 -1.44
CA TYR A 53 3.27 -12.28 -2.75
C TYR A 53 2.29 -13.03 -3.64
N LEU A 54 1.25 -12.35 -4.07
CA LEU A 54 0.25 -12.86 -5.00
C LEU A 54 0.04 -11.82 -6.12
N PRO A 55 0.20 -12.21 -7.40
CA PRO A 55 -0.17 -11.33 -8.50
C PRO A 55 -1.59 -10.80 -8.34
N ARG A 56 -1.84 -9.58 -8.77
CA ARG A 56 -3.04 -8.80 -8.44
C ARG A 56 -4.37 -9.56 -8.62
N ALA A 57 -4.55 -10.27 -9.76
CA ALA A 57 -5.75 -11.04 -10.01
C ALA A 57 -5.90 -12.21 -9.02
N ALA A 58 -4.80 -12.95 -8.78
CA ALA A 58 -4.76 -14.05 -7.82
C ALA A 58 -5.00 -13.56 -6.39
N GLY A 59 -4.39 -12.43 -5.99
CA GLY A 59 -4.58 -11.87 -4.64
C GLY A 59 -6.02 -11.44 -4.37
N ARG A 60 -6.71 -10.85 -5.37
CA ARG A 60 -8.13 -10.50 -5.25
C ARG A 60 -9.02 -11.74 -5.16
N ALA A 61 -8.77 -12.74 -6.01
CA ALA A 61 -9.50 -14.01 -5.97
C ALA A 61 -9.31 -14.72 -4.63
N ALA A 62 -8.07 -14.80 -4.14
CA ALA A 62 -7.74 -15.42 -2.86
C ALA A 62 -8.38 -14.69 -1.65
N LEU A 63 -8.54 -13.36 -1.70
CA LEU A 63 -9.27 -12.62 -0.67
C LEU A 63 -10.77 -12.96 -0.69
N VAL A 64 -11.36 -13.01 -1.89
CA VAL A 64 -12.80 -13.33 -2.06
C VAL A 64 -13.11 -14.76 -1.66
N SER A 65 -12.25 -15.74 -2.01
CA SER A 65 -12.41 -17.15 -1.61
C SER A 65 -12.14 -17.39 -0.12
N GLY A 66 -11.39 -16.48 0.55
CA GLY A 66 -10.96 -16.65 1.95
C GLY A 66 -9.65 -17.42 2.11
N ASP A 67 -8.94 -17.74 1.02
CA ASP A 67 -7.61 -18.36 1.06
C ASP A 67 -6.58 -17.46 1.72
N ILE A 68 -6.76 -16.14 1.61
CA ILE A 68 -6.08 -15.13 2.43
C ILE A 68 -7.11 -14.31 3.22
N GLN A 69 -6.74 -13.87 4.41
CA GLN A 69 -7.64 -13.10 5.29
C GLN A 69 -7.50 -11.59 5.09
N VAL A 70 -6.35 -11.17 4.59
CA VAL A 70 -6.01 -9.76 4.36
C VAL A 70 -5.35 -9.62 2.99
N TYR A 71 -5.69 -8.54 2.27
CA TYR A 71 -4.95 -8.12 1.07
C TYR A 71 -4.46 -6.69 1.24
N PHE A 72 -3.14 -6.52 1.27
CA PHE A 72 -2.48 -5.22 1.41
C PHE A 72 -2.23 -4.63 0.02
N SER A 73 -2.93 -3.55 -0.33
CA SER A 73 -2.97 -3.03 -1.69
C SER A 73 -3.25 -1.53 -1.74
N ALA A 74 -3.04 -0.92 -2.92
CA ALA A 74 -3.51 0.43 -3.21
C ALA A 74 -5.04 0.50 -3.30
N GLY A 75 -5.61 1.70 -3.10
CA GLY A 75 -7.05 1.93 -3.07
C GLY A 75 -7.80 1.63 -4.38
N PRO A 76 -7.32 2.05 -5.57
CA PRO A 76 -8.10 1.87 -6.80
C PRO A 76 -8.53 0.43 -7.09
N PRO A 77 -7.66 -0.60 -6.99
CA PRO A 77 -8.11 -1.98 -7.16
C PRO A 77 -9.13 -2.43 -6.12
N LEU A 78 -9.06 -1.92 -4.88
CA LEU A 78 -9.99 -2.27 -3.80
C LEU A 78 -11.36 -1.61 -4.00
N VAL A 79 -11.39 -0.34 -4.42
CA VAL A 79 -12.61 0.38 -4.82
C VAL A 79 -13.29 -0.35 -5.98
N GLN A 80 -12.52 -0.75 -7.00
CA GLN A 80 -13.06 -1.52 -8.13
C GLN A 80 -13.64 -2.87 -7.69
N MET A 81 -13.00 -3.58 -6.75
CA MET A 81 -13.55 -4.83 -6.18
C MET A 81 -14.93 -4.58 -5.54
N ARG A 82 -15.06 -3.52 -4.73
CA ARG A 82 -16.32 -3.17 -4.07
C ARG A 82 -17.38 -2.77 -5.09
N LEU A 83 -17.04 -1.94 -6.08
CA LEU A 83 -17.96 -1.56 -7.18
C LEU A 83 -18.42 -2.75 -8.01
N SER A 84 -17.59 -3.80 -8.11
CA SER A 84 -17.91 -5.06 -8.80
C SER A 84 -18.70 -6.05 -7.92
N GLY A 85 -19.20 -5.62 -6.77
CA GLY A 85 -20.06 -6.39 -5.89
C GLY A 85 -19.35 -7.23 -4.81
N SER A 86 -18.02 -7.16 -4.70
CA SER A 86 -17.32 -7.84 -3.60
C SER A 86 -17.55 -7.08 -2.28
N ASP A 87 -17.96 -7.78 -1.22
CA ASP A 87 -18.20 -7.17 0.08
C ASP A 87 -16.89 -6.95 0.87
N VAL A 88 -15.99 -6.18 0.26
CA VAL A 88 -14.69 -5.80 0.82
C VAL A 88 -14.80 -4.48 1.60
N ALA A 89 -14.06 -4.40 2.73
CA ALA A 89 -13.87 -3.18 3.51
C ALA A 89 -12.38 -2.89 3.69
N VAL A 90 -12.05 -1.62 3.95
CA VAL A 90 -10.70 -1.14 4.26
C VAL A 90 -10.61 -0.70 5.71
N THR A 91 -9.65 -1.25 6.45
CA THR A 91 -9.49 -1.04 7.90
C THR A 91 -8.31 -0.15 8.29
N SER A 92 -7.35 0.01 7.40
CA SER A 92 -6.24 0.95 7.55
C SER A 92 -5.64 1.30 6.19
N CYS A 93 -5.07 2.50 6.05
CA CYS A 93 -4.26 2.91 4.90
C CYS A 93 -3.03 3.68 5.39
N VAL A 94 -1.86 3.32 4.91
CA VAL A 94 -0.58 3.87 5.39
C VAL A 94 -0.22 5.19 4.72
N VAL A 95 -0.73 5.46 3.53
CA VAL A 95 -0.43 6.65 2.72
C VAL A 95 -1.72 7.35 2.31
N HIS A 96 -1.81 8.66 2.56
CA HIS A 96 -3.02 9.45 2.31
C HIS A 96 -2.93 10.38 1.09
N LYS A 97 -1.83 10.37 0.38
CA LYS A 97 -1.67 11.15 -0.86
C LYS A 97 -1.03 10.33 -1.98
N LEU A 98 -1.26 10.75 -3.21
CA LEU A 98 -0.70 10.10 -4.39
C LEU A 98 0.77 10.46 -4.53
N THR A 99 1.67 9.49 -4.47
CA THR A 99 3.14 9.69 -4.41
C THR A 99 3.88 9.28 -5.69
N SER A 100 3.17 8.91 -6.75
CA SER A 100 3.80 8.51 -8.02
C SER A 100 4.60 9.66 -8.65
N LYS A 101 5.70 9.30 -9.33
CA LYS A 101 6.50 10.20 -10.16
C LYS A 101 6.30 9.85 -11.63
N LEU A 102 6.32 10.86 -12.49
CA LEU A 102 6.41 10.70 -13.94
C LEU A 102 7.89 10.80 -14.35
N MET A 103 8.52 9.65 -14.57
CA MET A 103 9.89 9.57 -15.10
C MET A 103 9.83 9.55 -16.63
N VAL A 104 10.68 10.35 -17.28
CA VAL A 104 10.67 10.53 -18.74
C VAL A 104 12.06 10.50 -19.35
N ILE A 105 12.12 10.23 -20.64
CA ILE A 105 13.36 10.35 -21.44
C ILE A 105 13.89 11.79 -21.42
N PRO A 106 15.23 12.00 -21.53
CA PRO A 106 15.84 13.33 -21.39
C PRO A 106 15.31 14.41 -22.35
N SER A 107 14.82 14.03 -23.54
CA SER A 107 14.29 14.98 -24.53
C SER A 107 12.96 15.61 -24.13
N ILE A 108 12.20 15.04 -23.19
CA ILE A 108 10.97 15.63 -22.67
C ILE A 108 11.34 16.57 -21.52
N GLN A 109 11.15 17.88 -21.73
CA GLN A 109 11.55 18.92 -20.77
C GLN A 109 10.36 19.50 -20.00
N ARG A 110 9.16 19.46 -20.58
CA ARG A 110 7.92 20.02 -20.06
C ARG A 110 6.73 19.16 -20.42
N VAL A 111 5.61 19.36 -19.75
CA VAL A 111 4.38 18.57 -19.96
C VAL A 111 3.89 18.62 -21.42
N ALA A 112 4.06 19.78 -22.08
CA ALA A 112 3.65 19.93 -23.49
C ALA A 112 4.37 18.96 -24.44
N ASP A 113 5.61 18.56 -24.12
CA ASP A 113 6.42 17.64 -24.94
C ASP A 113 5.90 16.19 -24.88
N LEU A 114 4.95 15.90 -24.00
CA LEU A 114 4.29 14.58 -23.87
C LEU A 114 3.22 14.37 -24.96
N ARG A 115 2.79 15.41 -25.69
CA ARG A 115 1.78 15.25 -26.73
C ARG A 115 2.26 14.32 -27.83
N GLY A 116 1.40 13.36 -28.20
CA GLY A 116 1.73 12.30 -29.16
C GLY A 116 2.72 11.25 -28.64
N LYS A 117 3.04 11.28 -27.36
CA LYS A 117 3.96 10.30 -26.73
C LYS A 117 3.20 9.15 -26.07
N MET A 118 3.97 8.16 -25.60
CA MET A 118 3.45 6.97 -24.92
C MET A 118 4.12 6.84 -23.56
N VAL A 119 3.33 6.58 -22.54
CA VAL A 119 3.80 6.26 -21.18
C VAL A 119 3.39 4.84 -20.80
N ALA A 120 4.24 4.15 -20.03
CA ALA A 120 3.89 2.83 -19.52
C ALA A 120 3.44 2.90 -18.07
N VAL A 121 2.50 2.04 -17.75
CA VAL A 121 2.00 1.76 -16.40
C VAL A 121 1.95 0.25 -16.17
N ALA A 122 1.74 -0.20 -14.94
CA ALA A 122 1.73 -1.63 -14.62
C ALA A 122 0.54 -2.35 -15.30
N ASN A 123 -0.66 -2.14 -14.78
CA ASN A 123 -1.87 -2.84 -15.23
C ASN A 123 -3.07 -1.88 -15.19
N PRO A 124 -4.14 -2.15 -15.94
CA PRO A 124 -5.40 -1.43 -15.78
C PRO A 124 -5.86 -1.44 -14.31
N GLY A 125 -6.29 -0.27 -13.81
CA GLY A 125 -6.73 -0.08 -12.43
C GLY A 125 -5.61 -0.14 -11.37
N SER A 126 -4.33 -0.11 -11.77
CA SER A 126 -3.22 0.00 -10.82
C SER A 126 -3.04 1.43 -10.30
N ALA A 127 -2.22 1.60 -9.24
CA ALA A 127 -1.85 2.94 -8.77
C ALA A 127 -1.18 3.78 -9.86
N SER A 128 -0.30 3.18 -10.67
CA SER A 128 0.35 3.88 -11.80
C SER A 128 -0.62 4.21 -12.94
N ASP A 129 -1.60 3.36 -13.23
CA ASP A 129 -2.67 3.64 -14.19
C ASP A 129 -3.58 4.78 -13.68
N PHE A 130 -3.94 4.72 -12.38
CA PHE A 130 -4.68 5.79 -11.74
C PHE A 130 -3.92 7.13 -11.84
N ALA A 131 -2.62 7.14 -11.50
CA ALA A 131 -1.78 8.33 -11.58
C ALA A 131 -1.70 8.90 -13.00
N ALA A 132 -1.53 8.03 -14.01
CA ALA A 132 -1.46 8.43 -15.42
C ALA A 132 -2.78 9.05 -15.89
N LYS A 133 -3.91 8.42 -15.61
CA LYS A 133 -5.24 8.91 -16.00
C LYS A 133 -5.58 10.22 -15.31
N LEU A 134 -5.29 10.33 -14.00
CA LEU A 134 -5.50 11.56 -13.25
C LEU A 134 -4.63 12.70 -13.80
N PHE A 135 -3.36 12.42 -14.10
CA PHE A 135 -2.46 13.39 -14.74
C PHE A 135 -3.03 13.87 -16.09
N ILE A 136 -3.41 12.93 -16.97
CA ILE A 136 -3.97 13.26 -18.30
C ILE A 136 -5.21 14.16 -18.15
N ALA A 137 -6.13 13.81 -17.27
CA ALA A 137 -7.35 14.59 -17.01
C ALA A 137 -7.03 15.99 -16.48
N ARG A 138 -6.13 16.13 -15.52
CA ARG A 138 -5.74 17.43 -14.93
C ARG A 138 -4.99 18.34 -15.90
N GLN A 139 -4.29 17.76 -16.88
CA GLN A 139 -3.64 18.52 -17.94
C GLN A 139 -4.57 18.89 -19.11
N GLY A 140 -5.87 18.55 -19.02
CA GLY A 140 -6.83 18.76 -20.12
C GLY A 140 -6.48 17.96 -21.38
N MET A 141 -5.71 16.88 -21.23
CA MET A 141 -5.32 15.99 -22.33
C MET A 141 -6.37 14.91 -22.56
N LYS A 142 -6.41 14.39 -23.78
CA LYS A 142 -7.24 13.24 -24.15
C LYS A 142 -6.39 11.98 -24.18
N ALA A 143 -6.76 10.99 -23.35
CA ALA A 143 -6.11 9.68 -23.34
C ALA A 143 -6.23 8.99 -24.71
N GLY A 144 -5.12 8.45 -25.20
CA GLY A 144 -5.04 7.78 -26.50
C GLY A 144 -4.88 8.73 -27.71
N GLN A 145 -5.11 10.05 -27.53
CA GLN A 145 -4.86 11.06 -28.55
C GLN A 145 -3.65 11.93 -28.22
N ASP A 146 -3.71 12.64 -27.08
CA ASP A 146 -2.62 13.53 -26.66
C ASP A 146 -1.50 12.76 -25.95
N LEU A 147 -1.84 11.75 -25.17
CA LEU A 147 -0.89 10.88 -24.46
C LEU A 147 -1.46 9.45 -24.40
N SER A 148 -0.70 8.49 -24.92
CA SER A 148 -1.08 7.09 -24.93
C SER A 148 -0.57 6.37 -23.68
N ILE A 149 -1.39 5.47 -23.12
CA ILE A 149 -1.02 4.60 -22.01
C ILE A 149 -0.85 3.18 -22.54
N THR A 150 0.29 2.54 -22.20
CA THR A 150 0.50 1.11 -22.44
C THR A 150 0.66 0.35 -21.11
N TYR A 151 0.26 -0.91 -21.10
CA TYR A 151 0.26 -1.76 -19.91
C TYR A 151 1.38 -2.79 -19.99
N SER A 152 2.30 -2.75 -19.03
CA SER A 152 3.52 -3.58 -19.02
C SER A 152 3.43 -4.79 -18.07
N GLY A 153 2.32 -4.97 -17.34
CA GLY A 153 2.14 -6.06 -16.38
C GLY A 153 2.69 -5.78 -14.98
N SER A 154 3.79 -5.02 -14.86
CA SER A 154 4.39 -4.63 -13.58
C SER A 154 5.12 -3.29 -13.68
N THR A 155 5.43 -2.65 -12.55
CA THR A 155 6.25 -1.43 -12.52
C THR A 155 7.67 -1.67 -13.00
N SER A 156 8.25 -2.82 -12.68
CA SER A 156 9.59 -3.21 -13.17
C SER A 156 9.61 -3.44 -14.68
N ALA A 157 8.56 -4.03 -15.24
CA ALA A 157 8.42 -4.19 -16.70
C ALA A 157 8.20 -2.84 -17.41
N ALA A 158 7.48 -1.90 -16.79
CA ALA A 158 7.35 -0.54 -17.29
C ALA A 158 8.71 0.17 -17.32
N PHE A 159 9.50 0.03 -16.23
CA PHE A 159 10.88 0.55 -16.19
C PHE A 159 11.76 -0.06 -17.30
N ALA A 160 11.71 -1.38 -17.49
CA ALA A 160 12.44 -2.03 -18.58
C ALA A 160 12.00 -1.52 -19.96
N ALA A 161 10.70 -1.24 -20.16
CA ALA A 161 10.21 -0.64 -21.42
C ALA A 161 10.76 0.77 -21.66
N LEU A 162 10.91 1.58 -20.60
CA LEU A 162 11.54 2.90 -20.66
C LEU A 162 13.03 2.79 -21.05
N VAL A 163 13.79 1.94 -20.36
CA VAL A 163 15.23 1.73 -20.63
C VAL A 163 15.46 1.25 -22.07
N ASN A 164 14.59 0.40 -22.59
CA ASN A 164 14.67 -0.11 -23.96
C ASN A 164 14.08 0.86 -25.03
N GLY A 165 13.71 2.10 -24.66
CA GLY A 165 13.19 3.09 -25.58
C GLY A 165 11.82 2.77 -26.18
N ARG A 166 11.09 1.82 -25.61
CA ARG A 166 9.75 1.43 -26.11
C ARG A 166 8.65 2.42 -25.69
N VAL A 167 8.90 3.22 -24.68
CA VAL A 167 8.03 4.26 -24.16
C VAL A 167 8.82 5.52 -23.82
N HIS A 168 8.14 6.64 -23.73
CA HIS A 168 8.75 7.94 -23.48
C HIS A 168 8.74 8.33 -22.01
N GLY A 169 7.94 7.65 -21.19
CA GLY A 169 7.88 7.85 -19.75
C GLY A 169 7.14 6.73 -19.05
N ILE A 170 7.24 6.74 -17.71
CA ILE A 170 6.55 5.80 -16.82
C ILE A 170 6.01 6.52 -15.60
N PHE A 171 4.87 6.07 -15.09
CA PHE A 171 4.41 6.43 -13.74
C PHE A 171 4.89 5.36 -12.76
N THR A 172 5.71 5.77 -11.80
CA THR A 172 6.36 4.81 -10.89
C THR A 172 6.61 5.41 -9.51
N THR A 173 7.10 4.57 -8.59
CA THR A 173 7.55 4.93 -7.24
C THR A 173 8.90 4.27 -6.97
N ALA A 174 9.49 4.50 -5.80
CA ALA A 174 10.72 3.83 -5.38
C ALA A 174 10.53 2.29 -5.32
N PRO A 175 11.55 1.51 -5.74
CA PRO A 175 12.90 1.94 -6.12
C PRO A 175 13.07 2.32 -7.61
N ASN A 176 12.04 2.11 -8.46
CA ASN A 176 12.19 2.24 -9.92
C ASN A 176 12.45 3.69 -10.37
N ASP A 177 11.97 4.70 -9.63
CA ASP A 177 12.27 6.11 -9.90
C ASP A 177 13.76 6.41 -9.77
N MET A 178 14.41 5.91 -8.70
CA MET A 178 15.85 6.07 -8.51
C MET A 178 16.66 5.27 -9.54
N GLN A 179 16.21 4.06 -9.88
CA GLN A 179 16.83 3.27 -10.94
C GLN A 179 16.74 3.98 -12.30
N ALA A 180 15.60 4.62 -12.59
CA ALA A 180 15.42 5.42 -13.78
C ALA A 180 16.35 6.65 -13.78
N THR A 181 16.47 7.34 -12.64
CA THR A 181 17.42 8.46 -12.49
C THR A 181 18.86 8.02 -12.72
N ALA A 182 19.29 6.91 -12.13
CA ALA A 182 20.62 6.34 -12.33
C ALA A 182 20.88 5.92 -13.78
N ALA A 183 19.85 5.55 -14.53
CA ALA A 183 19.90 5.24 -15.96
C ALA A 183 19.81 6.48 -16.88
N GLY A 184 19.81 7.71 -16.32
CA GLY A 184 19.82 8.96 -17.09
C GLY A 184 18.43 9.52 -17.45
N PHE A 185 17.36 8.92 -16.95
CA PHE A 185 16.00 9.46 -17.06
C PHE A 185 15.77 10.51 -15.97
N LYS A 186 14.76 11.36 -16.14
CA LYS A 186 14.47 12.42 -15.18
C LYS A 186 13.03 12.40 -14.70
N SER A 187 12.81 12.89 -13.48
CA SER A 187 11.47 13.19 -12.98
C SER A 187 10.95 14.45 -13.66
N LEU A 188 9.87 14.34 -14.42
CA LEU A 188 9.16 15.47 -14.98
C LEU A 188 8.17 16.06 -13.98
N LEU A 189 7.58 15.21 -13.13
CA LEU A 189 6.58 15.58 -12.14
C LEU A 189 6.60 14.62 -10.95
N GLU A 190 6.51 15.17 -9.75
CA GLU A 190 6.30 14.45 -8.50
C GLU A 190 4.86 14.71 -8.04
N LEU A 191 3.98 13.71 -8.14
CA LEU A 191 2.57 13.84 -7.77
C LEU A 191 2.40 14.04 -6.25
N GLY A 192 3.38 13.60 -5.45
CA GLY A 192 3.40 13.80 -4.01
C GLY A 192 3.36 15.28 -3.59
N ASP A 193 3.94 16.17 -4.41
CA ASP A 193 3.97 17.61 -4.16
C ASP A 193 2.63 18.29 -4.41
N LEU A 194 1.75 17.63 -5.18
CA LEU A 194 0.42 18.15 -5.50
C LEU A 194 -0.62 17.90 -4.40
N ASN A 195 -0.24 17.22 -3.32
CA ASN A 195 -1.11 16.88 -2.19
C ASN A 195 -2.48 16.29 -2.61
N ILE A 196 -2.49 15.44 -3.65
CA ILE A 196 -3.70 14.79 -4.13
C ILE A 196 -4.15 13.75 -3.12
N PRO A 197 -5.36 13.86 -2.51
CA PRO A 197 -5.87 12.86 -1.60
C PRO A 197 -5.91 11.47 -2.26
N TYR A 198 -5.45 10.46 -1.54
CA TYR A 198 -5.36 9.11 -2.07
C TYR A 198 -5.40 8.07 -0.94
N ALA A 199 -6.00 6.92 -1.20
CA ALA A 199 -5.97 5.78 -0.30
C ALA A 199 -4.86 4.82 -0.76
N GLY A 200 -3.69 4.92 -0.13
CA GLY A 200 -2.50 4.14 -0.48
C GLY A 200 -2.12 3.13 0.59
N ASN A 201 -1.68 1.95 0.14
CA ASN A 201 -1.20 0.85 1.00
C ASN A 201 -2.22 0.49 2.09
N CYS A 202 -3.40 0.09 1.65
CA CYS A 202 -4.54 -0.18 2.49
C CYS A 202 -4.66 -1.66 2.86
N THR A 203 -5.14 -1.93 4.07
CA THR A 203 -5.54 -3.25 4.55
C THR A 203 -6.97 -3.53 4.15
N ALA A 204 -7.18 -4.42 3.20
CA ALA A 204 -8.49 -4.87 2.74
C ALA A 204 -8.86 -6.22 3.32
N VAL A 205 -10.12 -6.37 3.71
CA VAL A 205 -10.69 -7.58 4.30
C VAL A 205 -12.12 -7.80 3.78
N MET A 206 -12.56 -9.04 3.74
CA MET A 206 -13.97 -9.33 3.46
C MET A 206 -14.83 -9.06 4.70
N ARG A 207 -15.93 -8.30 4.59
CA ARG A 207 -16.80 -7.96 5.72
C ARG A 207 -17.33 -9.18 6.49
N PRO A 208 -17.76 -10.29 5.85
CA PRO A 208 -18.17 -11.48 6.58
C PRO A 208 -17.06 -12.07 7.47
N SER A 209 -15.80 -12.02 7.02
CA SER A 209 -14.66 -12.46 7.82
C SER A 209 -14.36 -11.49 8.97
N LEU A 210 -14.50 -10.18 8.70
CA LEU A 210 -14.34 -9.12 9.68
C LEU A 210 -15.37 -9.22 10.81
N ALA A 211 -16.63 -9.51 10.49
CA ALA A 211 -17.71 -9.69 11.46
C ALA A 211 -17.47 -10.92 12.37
N LYS A 212 -16.92 -12.01 11.81
CA LYS A 212 -16.63 -13.23 12.58
C LYS A 212 -15.40 -13.09 13.50
N GLN A 213 -14.41 -12.29 13.14
CA GLN A 213 -13.11 -12.26 13.81
C GLN A 213 -12.58 -10.82 14.01
N PRO A 214 -13.36 -9.90 14.62
CA PRO A 214 -12.95 -8.50 14.76
C PRO A 214 -11.67 -8.32 15.59
N ALA A 215 -11.46 -9.16 16.61
CA ALA A 215 -10.27 -9.11 17.46
C ALA A 215 -8.98 -9.36 16.67
N ARG A 216 -9.00 -10.31 15.72
CA ARG A 216 -7.83 -10.58 14.85
C ARG A 216 -7.49 -9.37 13.99
N MET A 217 -8.51 -8.67 13.48
CA MET A 217 -8.29 -7.48 12.66
C MET A 217 -7.75 -6.32 13.50
N ARG A 218 -8.26 -6.13 14.73
CA ARG A 218 -7.67 -5.16 15.68
C ARG A 218 -6.19 -5.44 15.91
N SER A 219 -5.81 -6.70 16.18
CA SER A 219 -4.41 -7.11 16.33
C SER A 219 -3.58 -6.84 15.08
N PHE A 220 -4.14 -7.08 13.89
CA PHE A 220 -3.46 -6.80 12.62
C PHE A 220 -3.21 -5.30 12.44
N VAL A 221 -4.23 -4.47 12.65
CA VAL A 221 -4.12 -3.00 12.54
C VAL A 221 -3.13 -2.45 13.58
N ALA A 222 -3.12 -3.01 14.80
CA ALA A 222 -2.15 -2.65 15.84
C ALA A 222 -0.70 -2.95 15.38
N GLY A 223 -0.45 -4.13 14.82
CA GLY A 223 0.87 -4.50 14.31
C GLY A 223 1.35 -3.61 13.16
N ILE A 224 0.46 -3.23 12.24
CA ILE A 224 0.78 -2.25 11.16
C ILE A 224 1.10 -0.88 11.75
N THR A 225 0.32 -0.41 12.73
CA THR A 225 0.55 0.90 13.39
C THR A 225 1.89 0.92 14.12
N GLU A 226 2.23 -0.14 14.86
CA GLU A 226 3.56 -0.26 15.49
C GLU A 226 4.69 -0.32 14.45
N ALA A 227 4.47 -0.99 13.31
CA ALA A 227 5.48 -1.08 12.26
C ALA A 227 5.84 0.30 11.67
N ILE A 228 4.86 1.19 11.50
CA ILE A 228 5.11 2.56 11.04
C ILE A 228 6.05 3.30 12.01
N ALA A 229 5.78 3.22 13.31
CA ALA A 229 6.64 3.81 14.32
C ALA A 229 8.03 3.13 14.39
N TYR A 230 8.07 1.80 14.24
CA TYR A 230 9.32 1.03 14.21
C TYR A 230 10.20 1.43 13.04
N ILE A 231 9.64 1.54 11.84
CA ILE A 231 10.34 1.97 10.61
C ILE A 231 11.04 3.30 10.84
N SER A 232 10.35 4.28 11.44
CA SER A 232 10.91 5.60 11.74
C SER A 232 12.06 5.56 12.75
N ARG A 233 11.96 4.69 13.77
CA ARG A 233 12.93 4.59 14.87
C ARG A 233 14.11 3.67 14.59
N ARG A 234 13.96 2.75 13.64
CA ARG A 234 14.92 1.69 13.31
C ARG A 234 15.23 1.66 11.82
N PRO A 235 15.82 2.73 11.27
CA PRO A 235 16.07 2.85 9.83
C PRO A 235 16.96 1.74 9.27
N THR A 236 17.93 1.27 10.03
CA THR A 236 18.83 0.19 9.61
C THR A 236 18.08 -1.13 9.46
N ASP A 237 17.24 -1.48 10.44
CA ASP A 237 16.44 -2.71 10.40
C ASP A 237 15.43 -2.65 9.25
N ALA A 238 14.75 -1.52 9.08
CA ALA A 238 13.78 -1.31 8.00
C ALA A 238 14.42 -1.42 6.60
N LYS A 239 15.64 -0.89 6.42
CA LYS A 239 16.40 -1.06 5.17
C LYS A 239 16.83 -2.51 4.94
N GLY A 240 17.20 -3.24 5.99
CA GLY A 240 17.47 -4.68 5.91
C GLY A 240 16.26 -5.48 5.45
N VAL A 241 15.06 -5.13 5.93
CA VAL A 241 13.80 -5.73 5.47
C VAL A 241 13.53 -5.36 4.01
N LEU A 242 13.68 -4.10 3.61
CA LEU A 242 13.57 -3.69 2.20
C LEU A 242 14.50 -4.51 1.31
N GLN A 243 15.78 -4.63 1.67
CA GLN A 243 16.77 -5.41 0.93
C GLN A 243 16.33 -6.87 0.75
N LYS A 244 15.86 -7.50 1.85
CA LYS A 244 15.41 -8.90 1.86
C LYS A 244 14.30 -9.15 0.84
N TYR A 245 13.28 -8.29 0.82
CA TYR A 245 12.08 -8.50 0.01
C TYR A 245 12.18 -7.94 -1.40
N THR A 246 12.85 -6.81 -1.60
CA THR A 246 13.01 -6.20 -2.94
C THR A 246 14.21 -6.74 -3.69
N ARG A 247 15.16 -7.42 -2.99
CA ARG A 247 16.45 -7.89 -3.52
C ARG A 247 17.32 -6.78 -4.10
N VAL A 248 17.09 -5.54 -3.72
CA VAL A 248 17.92 -4.39 -4.04
C VAL A 248 19.13 -4.40 -3.11
N SER A 249 20.35 -4.47 -3.64
CA SER A 249 21.59 -4.48 -2.88
C SER A 249 22.31 -3.13 -2.86
N ASP A 250 22.00 -2.22 -3.79
CA ASP A 250 22.57 -0.88 -3.84
C ASP A 250 22.10 -0.04 -2.65
N SER A 251 23.06 0.44 -1.85
CA SER A 251 22.79 1.17 -0.62
C SER A 251 22.14 2.54 -0.87
N ALA A 252 22.46 3.21 -1.98
CA ALA A 252 21.87 4.50 -2.33
C ALA A 252 20.41 4.33 -2.72
N ILE A 253 20.10 3.29 -3.51
CA ILE A 253 18.72 2.94 -3.89
C ILE A 253 17.91 2.53 -2.67
N LEU A 254 18.48 1.73 -1.75
CA LEU A 254 17.81 1.35 -0.50
C LEU A 254 17.53 2.56 0.39
N GLN A 255 18.51 3.47 0.54
CA GLN A 255 18.36 4.69 1.31
C GLN A 255 17.28 5.60 0.71
N HIS A 256 17.28 5.78 -0.62
CA HIS A 256 16.25 6.56 -1.32
C HIS A 256 14.87 5.93 -1.15
N THR A 257 14.75 4.61 -1.36
CA THR A 257 13.48 3.89 -1.20
C THR A 257 12.93 4.06 0.21
N TYR A 258 13.78 3.86 1.23
CA TYR A 258 13.39 4.08 2.63
C TYR A 258 12.92 5.51 2.87
N ALA A 259 13.68 6.52 2.43
CA ALA A 259 13.35 7.94 2.62
C ALA A 259 12.04 8.31 1.93
N SER A 260 11.84 7.86 0.70
CA SER A 260 10.62 8.10 -0.08
C SER A 260 9.38 7.48 0.57
N GLU A 261 9.50 6.27 1.14
CA GLU A 261 8.34 5.63 1.79
C GLU A 261 8.01 6.30 3.12
N ILE A 262 9.01 6.55 3.97
CA ILE A 262 8.77 7.12 5.30
C ILE A 262 8.24 8.55 5.23
N GLN A 263 8.60 9.31 4.21
CA GLN A 263 8.13 10.67 4.00
C GLN A 263 6.60 10.77 3.93
N TYR A 264 5.95 9.72 3.43
CA TYR A 264 4.51 9.72 3.17
C TYR A 264 3.70 8.76 4.05
N MET A 265 4.38 8.02 4.94
CA MET A 265 3.68 7.13 5.88
C MET A 265 2.99 7.92 6.98
N GLU A 266 1.69 7.75 7.11
CA GLU A 266 0.91 8.35 8.18
C GLU A 266 1.18 7.64 9.51
N PRO A 267 1.50 8.38 10.59
CA PRO A 267 1.75 7.79 11.91
C PRO A 267 0.59 6.94 12.42
N VAL A 268 -0.64 7.38 12.14
CA VAL A 268 -1.87 6.66 12.44
C VAL A 268 -2.58 6.32 11.13
N PRO A 269 -2.58 5.05 10.70
CA PRO A 269 -2.98 4.66 9.36
C PRO A 269 -4.50 4.53 9.19
N HIS A 270 -5.28 5.56 9.51
CA HIS A 270 -6.73 5.54 9.26
C HIS A 270 -7.04 5.55 7.76
N PRO A 271 -8.10 4.89 7.28
CA PRO A 271 -8.50 5.00 5.89
C PRO A 271 -8.95 6.42 5.53
N PRO A 272 -8.34 7.08 4.53
CA PRO A 272 -8.67 8.46 4.17
C PRO A 272 -9.94 8.54 3.31
N ALA A 273 -11.02 9.12 3.85
CA ALA A 273 -12.29 9.27 3.13
C ALA A 273 -12.12 10.08 1.83
N GLU A 274 -11.42 11.22 1.89
CA GLU A 274 -11.16 12.04 0.70
C GLU A 274 -10.33 11.32 -0.36
N GLY A 275 -9.39 10.46 0.07
CA GLY A 275 -8.63 9.63 -0.86
C GLY A 275 -9.49 8.58 -1.58
N VAL A 276 -10.49 8.03 -0.91
CA VAL A 276 -11.48 7.12 -1.52
C VAL A 276 -12.37 7.87 -2.50
N LYS A 277 -12.86 9.07 -2.13
CA LYS A 277 -13.68 9.91 -3.01
C LYS A 277 -12.93 10.31 -4.28
N THR A 278 -11.67 10.73 -4.16
CA THR A 278 -10.82 11.05 -5.33
C THR A 278 -10.72 9.86 -6.31
N ILE A 279 -10.63 8.63 -5.78
CA ILE A 279 -10.62 7.42 -6.60
C ILE A 279 -11.97 7.21 -7.28
N LEU A 280 -13.07 7.39 -6.56
CA LEU A 280 -14.43 7.26 -7.08
C LEU A 280 -14.73 8.27 -8.18
N GLU A 281 -14.37 9.54 -7.98
CA GLU A 281 -14.52 10.61 -8.96
C GLU A 281 -13.83 10.28 -10.29
N GLN A 282 -12.61 9.76 -10.23
CA GLN A 282 -11.91 9.32 -11.43
C GLN A 282 -12.57 8.12 -12.12
N LEU A 283 -13.36 7.33 -11.39
CA LEU A 283 -14.17 6.24 -11.91
C LEU A 283 -15.59 6.70 -12.35
N GLY A 284 -15.87 8.00 -12.30
CA GLY A 284 -17.16 8.58 -12.66
C GLY A 284 -18.24 8.49 -11.58
N VAL A 285 -17.87 8.20 -10.34
CA VAL A 285 -18.78 8.14 -9.19
C VAL A 285 -18.55 9.36 -8.29
N SER A 286 -19.54 10.22 -8.14
CA SER A 286 -19.44 11.46 -7.37
C SER A 286 -20.74 11.75 -6.58
N GLY A 287 -20.74 12.81 -5.76
CA GLY A 287 -21.89 13.23 -4.98
C GLY A 287 -22.35 12.18 -3.95
N GLN A 288 -23.67 12.12 -3.70
CA GLN A 288 -24.25 11.23 -2.70
C GLN A 288 -23.88 9.74 -2.88
N PRO A 289 -23.81 9.16 -4.09
CA PRO A 289 -23.32 7.78 -4.28
C PRO A 289 -21.89 7.56 -3.79
N ALA A 290 -20.99 8.53 -3.99
CA ALA A 290 -19.62 8.45 -3.51
C ALA A 290 -19.53 8.56 -1.98
N GLU A 291 -20.36 9.41 -1.35
CA GLU A 291 -20.45 9.53 0.12
C GLU A 291 -20.92 8.21 0.74
N THR A 292 -22.02 7.64 0.24
CA THR A 292 -22.58 6.37 0.73
C THR A 292 -21.57 5.24 0.57
N PHE A 293 -20.97 5.12 -0.62
CA PHE A 293 -19.92 4.13 -0.88
C PHE A 293 -18.77 4.27 0.12
N THR A 294 -18.25 5.49 0.31
CA THR A 294 -17.10 5.75 1.18
C THR A 294 -17.42 5.36 2.63
N ALA A 295 -18.58 5.74 3.14
CA ALA A 295 -19.03 5.41 4.50
C ALA A 295 -19.14 3.89 4.72
N GLU A 296 -19.60 3.16 3.72
CA GLU A 296 -19.68 1.71 3.77
C GLU A 296 -18.34 1.00 3.51
N PHE A 297 -17.44 1.57 2.71
CA PHE A 297 -16.18 0.96 2.34
C PHE A 297 -15.12 1.04 3.44
N ILE A 298 -15.14 2.12 4.23
CA ILE A 298 -14.18 2.39 5.30
C ILE A 298 -14.68 1.81 6.64
N ASP A 299 -13.78 1.16 7.37
CA ASP A 299 -14.02 0.73 8.75
C ASP A 299 -12.94 1.28 9.69
N ASN A 300 -13.20 2.44 10.27
CA ASN A 300 -12.31 3.17 11.17
C ASN A 300 -12.32 2.66 12.62
N ARG A 301 -13.20 1.71 12.99
CA ARG A 301 -13.39 1.31 14.40
C ARG A 301 -12.11 0.78 15.05
N PHE A 302 -11.25 0.08 14.29
CA PHE A 302 -10.03 -0.49 14.86
C PHE A 302 -9.01 0.57 15.24
N ILE A 303 -8.78 1.56 14.39
CA ILE A 303 -7.90 2.70 14.72
C ILE A 303 -8.45 3.48 15.93
N LYS A 304 -9.77 3.69 15.98
CA LYS A 304 -10.41 4.33 17.13
C LYS A 304 -10.16 3.53 18.42
N GLN A 305 -10.36 2.20 18.38
CA GLN A 305 -10.09 1.31 19.52
C GLN A 305 -8.63 1.41 19.99
N LEU A 306 -7.64 1.47 19.07
CA LEU A 306 -6.24 1.66 19.46
C LEU A 306 -6.00 2.98 20.20
N GLY A 307 -6.73 4.02 19.85
CA GLY A 307 -6.71 5.30 20.57
C GLY A 307 -7.35 5.19 21.97
N ASP A 308 -8.56 4.65 22.03
CA ASP A 308 -9.36 4.50 23.26
C ASP A 308 -8.62 3.60 24.29
N ASP A 309 -8.02 2.50 23.84
CA ASP A 309 -7.24 1.56 24.67
C ASP A 309 -5.86 2.11 25.08
N GLY A 310 -5.48 3.29 24.62
CA GLY A 310 -4.21 3.94 24.94
C GLY A 310 -2.99 3.38 24.20
N LEU A 311 -3.15 2.44 23.25
CA LEU A 311 -2.03 1.88 22.50
C LEU A 311 -1.31 2.95 21.67
N LEU A 312 -2.03 3.90 21.07
CA LEU A 312 -1.41 5.01 20.33
C LEU A 312 -0.50 5.85 21.21
N ARG A 313 -0.84 6.07 22.48
CA ARG A 313 0.02 6.79 23.45
C ARG A 313 1.25 5.97 23.81
N GLN A 314 1.15 4.64 23.88
CA GLN A 314 2.31 3.75 24.10
C GLN A 314 3.25 3.74 22.89
N ILE A 315 2.68 3.70 21.67
CA ILE A 315 3.45 3.75 20.42
C ILE A 315 4.13 5.13 20.29
N TYR A 316 3.48 6.21 20.63
CA TYR A 316 3.95 7.60 20.51
C TYR A 316 3.94 8.33 21.86
N PRO A 317 4.86 8.01 22.80
CA PRO A 317 4.87 8.60 24.14
C PRO A 317 5.14 10.12 24.14
N GLY A 318 5.78 10.65 23.10
CA GLY A 318 6.01 12.09 22.89
C GLY A 318 4.89 12.79 22.10
N GLY A 319 3.76 12.13 21.87
CA GLY A 319 2.67 12.58 21.00
C GLY A 319 2.78 12.02 19.59
N ILE A 320 1.66 11.99 18.89
CA ILE A 320 1.61 11.54 17.48
C ILE A 320 2.32 12.58 16.62
N PRO A 321 3.34 12.21 15.81
CA PRO A 321 4.05 13.15 14.95
C PRO A 321 3.09 13.85 13.98
N SER A 322 3.18 15.18 13.87
CA SER A 322 2.49 15.94 12.81
C SER A 322 3.20 15.74 11.46
N ARG A 323 2.44 15.68 10.38
CA ARG A 323 2.96 15.62 9.00
C ARG A 323 2.28 16.61 8.08
#